data_21b475ae394d60096cd76806c07908a7
#
_entry.id   21b475ae394d60096cd76806c07908a7
#
_cell.length_a   1.000
_cell.length_b   1.000
_cell.length_c   1.000
_cell.angle_alpha   90.00
_cell.angle_beta   90.00
_cell.angle_gamma   90.00
#
_symmetry.space_group_name_H-M   'P 1'
#
loop_
_entity.id
_entity.type
_entity.pdbx_description
1 polymer ?
#
loop_
_entity_poly.entity_id
_entity_poly.type
_entity_poly.pdbx_seq_one_letter_code
_entity_poly.pdbx_strand_id
1 'polypeptide(L)'
;MSTKVETMSTSLSYLNSDSSTYSNPPPEYEAEAIELSRISPASSSTNSLPEYTTLYNNNITSTSDTEVFYPTKQLQIQAPGFPLISLPLPPQPDPIYIFNVGSTGDIDEAEYVSIRPARNSGSCFLVRANDQVQKPLCTTTYRFGPGKPPKIRLENGTFQNRQSEEIEISCKGVFTRGVVMRTHLGTFEWRYSSRAERRAAQTSVGEEVDCLLILDQVMKVAVAGGKQEERRRKVGQFVRSNGLRTPGSRKCTAGNGGRLMLDLREWLDRKDERLEMEILAVASCVSMMKKEVDRRRMHQTMAIMGGASGGP
;
A
#
# COMPACT_ATOMS: atom_id res chain seq x y z
N MET A 1 45.31 -46.01 -8.68
CA MET A 1 45.56 -44.59 -8.89
C MET A 1 44.88 -43.84 -7.76
N SER A 2 45.68 -43.32 -6.84
CA SER A 2 45.24 -42.72 -5.57
C SER A 2 45.38 -41.23 -5.68
N THR A 3 44.27 -40.47 -5.66
CA THR A 3 44.27 -39.01 -5.70
C THR A 3 44.23 -38.48 -4.27
N LYS A 4 45.28 -37.79 -3.93
CA LYS A 4 45.57 -37.13 -2.66
C LYS A 4 44.77 -35.81 -2.58
N VAL A 5 43.95 -35.63 -1.54
CA VAL A 5 43.26 -34.37 -1.25
C VAL A 5 44.15 -33.54 -0.33
N GLU A 6 44.58 -32.38 -0.80
CA GLU A 6 45.27 -31.39 0.02
C GLU A 6 44.26 -30.47 0.71
N THR A 7 44.29 -30.48 2.04
CA THR A 7 43.59 -29.52 2.89
C THR A 7 44.44 -28.30 3.12
N MET A 8 44.03 -27.14 2.59
CA MET A 8 44.59 -25.83 2.95
C MET A 8 43.93 -25.30 4.22
N SER A 9 44.74 -25.20 5.28
CA SER A 9 44.37 -24.48 6.50
C SER A 9 44.79 -23.03 6.39
N THR A 10 43.85 -22.11 6.41
CA THR A 10 44.09 -20.67 6.47
C THR A 10 44.03 -20.21 7.92
N SER A 11 45.20 -19.80 8.45
CA SER A 11 45.32 -19.18 9.76
C SER A 11 44.82 -17.74 9.73
N LEU A 12 43.84 -17.43 10.56
CA LEU A 12 43.36 -16.05 10.83
C LEU A 12 44.20 -15.44 11.95
N SER A 13 45.00 -14.44 11.60
CA SER A 13 45.70 -13.57 12.53
C SER A 13 44.73 -12.55 13.15
N TYR A 14 44.61 -12.55 14.46
CA TYR A 14 43.94 -11.54 15.25
C TYR A 14 44.73 -10.25 15.29
N LEU A 15 44.13 -9.15 14.79
CA LEU A 15 44.60 -7.80 15.04
C LEU A 15 43.84 -7.26 16.25
N ASN A 16 44.56 -7.06 17.35
CA ASN A 16 44.14 -6.24 18.49
C ASN A 16 44.06 -4.78 18.06
N SER A 17 42.91 -4.15 18.24
CA SER A 17 42.73 -2.71 18.12
C SER A 17 42.29 -2.16 19.46
N ASP A 18 43.07 -1.21 19.95
CA ASP A 18 42.91 -0.52 21.23
C ASP A 18 41.54 0.11 21.44
N SER A 19 40.98 -0.15 22.60
CA SER A 19 39.81 0.52 23.15
C SER A 19 40.21 1.86 23.77
N SER A 20 39.91 2.97 23.08
CA SER A 20 39.89 4.28 23.74
C SER A 20 38.46 4.60 24.14
N THR A 21 38.21 4.49 25.43
CA THR A 21 36.99 4.91 26.12
C THR A 21 36.92 6.42 26.18
N TYR A 22 36.04 7.03 25.34
CA TYR A 22 35.54 8.38 25.60
C TYR A 22 34.17 8.26 26.22
N SER A 23 34.14 8.36 27.55
CA SER A 23 32.91 8.55 28.30
C SER A 23 32.61 10.04 28.39
N ASN A 24 31.74 10.54 27.51
CA ASN A 24 31.09 11.81 27.74
C ASN A 24 29.77 11.54 28.49
N PRO A 25 29.53 12.20 29.64
CA PRO A 25 28.25 12.10 30.31
C PRO A 25 27.13 12.72 29.47
N PRO A 26 25.90 12.19 29.53
CA PRO A 26 24.78 12.77 28.82
C PRO A 26 24.48 14.17 29.34
N PRO A 27 23.97 15.10 28.50
CA PRO A 27 23.60 16.43 28.92
C PRO A 27 22.48 16.38 29.96
N GLU A 28 22.66 17.13 31.02
CA GLU A 28 21.69 17.33 32.09
C GLU A 28 20.50 18.10 31.52
N TYR A 29 19.33 17.48 31.48
CA TYR A 29 18.08 18.18 31.14
C TYR A 29 17.55 18.85 32.40
N GLU A 30 17.61 20.18 32.45
CA GLU A 30 16.85 20.97 33.42
C GLU A 30 15.36 20.76 33.15
N ALA A 31 14.69 20.15 34.12
CA ALA A 31 13.26 20.01 34.14
C ALA A 31 12.64 21.37 34.54
N GLU A 32 12.26 22.19 33.55
CA GLU A 32 11.39 23.32 33.83
C GLU A 32 10.04 22.83 34.33
N ALA A 33 9.80 23.02 35.63
CA ALA A 33 8.54 22.76 36.27
C ALA A 33 7.49 23.77 35.76
N ILE A 34 6.56 23.28 34.93
CA ILE A 34 5.38 24.06 34.53
C ILE A 34 4.45 24.13 35.73
N GLU A 35 4.42 25.29 36.40
CA GLU A 35 3.48 25.63 37.46
C GLU A 35 2.06 25.70 36.88
N LEU A 36 1.25 24.67 37.18
CA LEU A 36 -0.18 24.66 36.94
C LEU A 36 -0.84 25.63 37.93
N SER A 37 -1.02 26.90 37.51
CA SER A 37 -1.78 27.89 38.27
C SER A 37 -3.21 27.42 38.49
N ARG A 38 -3.60 27.31 39.73
CA ARG A 38 -4.93 26.99 40.24
C ARG A 38 -5.97 27.93 39.65
N ILE A 39 -6.88 27.38 38.85
CA ILE A 39 -8.09 28.08 38.43
C ILE A 39 -9.11 27.86 39.57
N SER A 40 -9.37 28.92 40.30
CA SER A 40 -10.47 28.98 41.30
C SER A 40 -11.82 28.99 40.59
N PRO A 41 -12.86 28.31 41.11
CA PRO A 41 -14.20 28.39 40.53
C PRO A 41 -14.84 29.73 40.90
N ALA A 42 -15.02 30.60 39.92
CA ALA A 42 -15.80 31.82 40.08
C ALA A 42 -17.25 31.57 39.71
N SER A 43 -18.07 32.01 40.64
CA SER A 43 -19.51 32.23 40.74
C SER A 43 -20.33 32.20 39.43
N SER A 44 -21.45 31.49 39.50
CA SER A 44 -22.62 31.55 38.63
C SER A 44 -23.10 32.99 38.39
N SER A 45 -23.03 33.44 37.16
CA SER A 45 -23.90 34.52 36.64
C SER A 45 -24.60 33.96 35.41
N THR A 46 -25.91 33.85 35.53
CA THR A 46 -26.86 33.61 34.44
C THR A 46 -26.83 34.77 33.47
N ASN A 47 -26.08 34.62 32.37
CA ASN A 47 -26.21 35.46 31.24
C ASN A 47 -26.57 34.60 30.04
N SER A 48 -27.76 34.90 29.48
CA SER A 48 -28.29 34.34 28.26
C SER A 48 -27.22 34.23 27.19
N LEU A 49 -27.02 33.00 26.69
CA LEU A 49 -26.25 32.72 25.48
C LEU A 49 -26.82 33.56 24.34
N PRO A 50 -25.99 34.30 23.62
CA PRO A 50 -26.41 34.87 22.36
C PRO A 50 -26.77 33.72 21.43
N GLU A 51 -27.98 33.81 20.88
CA GLU A 51 -28.50 32.94 19.86
C GLU A 51 -27.54 33.04 18.66
N TYR A 52 -26.66 32.03 18.50
CA TYR A 52 -25.86 31.87 17.28
C TYR A 52 -26.84 31.52 16.18
N THR A 53 -27.40 32.56 15.56
CA THR A 53 -27.97 32.47 14.23
C THR A 53 -26.88 31.92 13.36
N THR A 54 -26.90 30.66 13.06
CA THR A 54 -26.08 30.01 12.05
C THR A 54 -26.41 30.70 10.73
N LEU A 55 -25.68 31.79 10.45
CA LEU A 55 -25.53 32.29 9.11
C LEU A 55 -24.81 31.17 8.33
N TYR A 56 -25.61 30.23 7.84
CA TYR A 56 -25.20 29.41 6.73
C TYR A 56 -24.94 30.36 5.59
N ASN A 57 -23.70 30.80 5.49
CA ASN A 57 -23.17 31.39 4.29
C ASN A 57 -23.22 30.33 3.19
N ASN A 58 -24.40 30.26 2.55
CA ASN A 58 -24.64 29.54 1.31
C ASN A 58 -23.91 30.23 0.14
N ASN A 59 -22.61 30.43 0.26
CA ASN A 59 -21.77 30.95 -0.81
C ASN A 59 -20.41 30.26 -0.83
N ILE A 60 -20.41 28.95 -0.71
CA ILE A 60 -19.36 28.12 -1.27
C ILE A 60 -20.06 27.17 -2.23
N THR A 61 -20.45 27.68 -3.35
CA THR A 61 -20.63 26.90 -4.57
C THR A 61 -19.23 26.47 -5.07
N SER A 62 -18.49 25.77 -4.26
CA SER A 62 -17.57 24.78 -4.80
C SER A 62 -18.45 23.61 -5.19
N THR A 63 -19.03 23.68 -6.35
CA THR A 63 -19.48 22.51 -7.09
C THR A 63 -18.23 21.67 -7.38
N SER A 64 -17.69 21.04 -6.34
CA SER A 64 -16.97 19.81 -6.54
C SER A 64 -18.04 18.81 -6.98
N ASP A 65 -18.24 18.70 -8.29
CA ASP A 65 -18.73 17.46 -8.89
C ASP A 65 -17.80 16.36 -8.44
N THR A 66 -17.96 15.89 -7.21
CA THR A 66 -17.36 14.67 -6.72
C THR A 66 -18.05 13.58 -7.52
N GLU A 67 -17.48 13.30 -8.67
CA GLU A 67 -17.94 12.24 -9.54
C GLU A 67 -18.07 10.98 -8.69
N VAL A 68 -19.31 10.50 -8.52
CA VAL A 68 -19.63 9.37 -7.65
C VAL A 68 -18.87 8.16 -8.17
N PHE A 69 -18.07 7.52 -7.31
CA PHE A 69 -17.36 6.30 -7.62
C PHE A 69 -18.33 5.19 -7.99
N TYR A 70 -18.21 4.66 -9.20
CA TYR A 70 -19.03 3.58 -9.72
C TYR A 70 -18.13 2.46 -10.25
N PRO A 71 -18.04 1.31 -9.58
CA PRO A 71 -17.17 0.23 -10.01
C PRO A 71 -17.70 -0.43 -11.28
N THR A 72 -16.94 -0.31 -12.37
CA THR A 72 -17.22 -0.94 -13.67
C THR A 72 -16.52 -2.30 -13.82
N LYS A 73 -15.55 -2.58 -12.97
CA LYS A 73 -14.81 -3.84 -12.90
C LYS A 73 -14.59 -4.23 -11.46
N GLN A 74 -14.81 -5.49 -11.13
CA GLN A 74 -14.54 -6.05 -9.82
C GLN A 74 -13.66 -7.29 -9.95
N LEU A 75 -12.64 -7.38 -9.12
CA LEU A 75 -11.67 -8.46 -9.11
C LEU A 75 -11.47 -8.98 -7.68
N GLN A 76 -11.48 -10.29 -7.50
CA GLN A 76 -11.16 -10.91 -6.22
C GLN A 76 -9.72 -11.39 -6.21
N ILE A 77 -8.88 -10.75 -5.38
CA ILE A 77 -7.48 -11.14 -5.20
C ILE A 77 -7.41 -12.18 -4.09
N GLN A 78 -6.85 -13.35 -4.38
CA GLN A 78 -6.65 -14.40 -3.39
C GLN A 78 -5.18 -14.52 -3.04
N ALA A 79 -4.84 -14.12 -1.81
CA ALA A 79 -3.50 -14.21 -1.25
C ALA A 79 -3.60 -14.60 0.22
N PRO A 80 -2.92 -15.64 0.69
CA PRO A 80 -2.97 -16.07 2.09
C PRO A 80 -2.35 -15.03 3.03
N GLY A 81 -1.43 -14.20 2.52
CA GLY A 81 -0.77 -13.17 3.29
C GLY A 81 0.24 -13.72 4.31
N PHE A 82 0.63 -12.87 5.27
CA PHE A 82 1.60 -13.19 6.30
C PHE A 82 0.96 -13.02 7.69
N PRO A 83 0.89 -14.10 8.51
CA PRO A 83 0.21 -14.08 9.79
C PRO A 83 0.91 -13.18 10.82
N LEU A 84 0.22 -12.89 11.93
CA LEU A 84 0.74 -12.05 13.01
C LEU A 84 1.94 -12.68 13.70
N ILE A 85 1.88 -14.00 13.91
CA ILE A 85 2.94 -14.79 14.52
C ILE A 85 3.42 -15.76 13.47
N SER A 86 4.65 -15.60 13.02
CA SER A 86 5.31 -16.46 12.05
C SER A 86 6.82 -16.28 12.18
N LEU A 87 7.54 -17.35 11.95
CA LEU A 87 8.99 -17.23 11.80
C LEU A 87 9.34 -16.41 10.56
N PRO A 88 10.41 -15.61 10.57
CA PRO A 88 10.85 -14.80 9.44
C PRO A 88 11.49 -15.69 8.33
N LEU A 89 10.74 -16.69 7.87
CA LEU A 89 11.16 -17.54 6.77
C LEU A 89 11.11 -16.78 5.43
N PRO A 90 11.98 -17.12 4.49
CA PRO A 90 11.89 -16.60 3.12
C PRO A 90 10.50 -16.88 2.55
N PRO A 91 9.92 -15.94 1.78
CA PRO A 91 8.61 -16.16 1.16
C PRO A 91 8.67 -17.32 0.18
N GLN A 92 7.69 -18.19 0.24
CA GLN A 92 7.51 -19.23 -0.77
C GLN A 92 7.02 -18.58 -2.08
N PRO A 93 7.31 -19.18 -3.25
CA PRO A 93 6.76 -18.74 -4.52
C PRO A 93 5.29 -19.18 -4.60
N ASP A 94 4.41 -18.41 -3.97
CA ASP A 94 2.97 -18.66 -4.06
C ASP A 94 2.40 -17.76 -5.16
N PRO A 95 1.79 -18.32 -6.21
CA PRO A 95 1.06 -17.53 -7.18
C PRO A 95 -0.13 -16.85 -6.51
N ILE A 96 -0.38 -15.58 -6.86
CA ILE A 96 -1.55 -14.84 -6.42
C ILE A 96 -2.56 -14.86 -7.57
N TYR A 97 -3.67 -15.57 -7.37
CA TYR A 97 -4.75 -15.63 -8.34
C TYR A 97 -5.68 -14.43 -8.19
N ILE A 98 -6.08 -13.85 -9.31
CA ILE A 98 -6.98 -12.71 -9.40
C ILE A 98 -8.16 -13.14 -10.27
N PHE A 99 -9.30 -13.28 -9.64
CA PHE A 99 -10.52 -13.76 -10.26
C PHE A 99 -11.40 -12.60 -10.68
N ASN A 100 -12.09 -12.76 -11.80
CA ASN A 100 -13.17 -11.86 -12.16
C ASN A 100 -14.34 -12.05 -11.19
N VAL A 101 -15.11 -10.98 -11.00
CA VAL A 101 -16.32 -11.03 -10.16
C VAL A 101 -17.50 -10.57 -11.00
N GLY A 102 -18.48 -11.45 -11.10
CA GLY A 102 -19.72 -11.20 -11.83
C GLY A 102 -20.58 -10.10 -11.20
N SER A 103 -21.61 -9.68 -11.91
CA SER A 103 -22.57 -8.66 -11.45
C SER A 103 -23.34 -9.08 -10.19
N THR A 104 -23.48 -10.37 -9.96
CA THR A 104 -24.11 -10.97 -8.75
C THR A 104 -23.17 -10.94 -7.54
N GLY A 105 -21.86 -10.67 -7.74
CA GLY A 105 -20.86 -10.70 -6.70
C GLY A 105 -20.12 -12.04 -6.57
N ASP A 106 -20.52 -13.03 -7.38
CA ASP A 106 -19.90 -14.35 -7.42
C ASP A 106 -18.49 -14.28 -8.05
N ILE A 107 -17.62 -15.18 -7.60
CA ILE A 107 -16.26 -15.29 -8.10
C ILE A 107 -16.30 -16.20 -9.32
N ASP A 108 -15.94 -15.64 -10.46
CA ASP A 108 -15.84 -16.34 -11.74
C ASP A 108 -14.45 -17.00 -11.90
N GLU A 109 -14.07 -17.27 -13.15
CA GLU A 109 -12.75 -17.82 -13.47
C GLU A 109 -11.61 -16.82 -13.16
N ALA A 110 -10.42 -17.37 -12.94
CA ALA A 110 -9.23 -16.56 -12.76
C ALA A 110 -8.93 -15.78 -14.05
N GLU A 111 -8.79 -14.47 -13.95
CA GLU A 111 -8.45 -13.60 -15.07
C GLU A 111 -6.94 -13.35 -15.15
N TYR A 112 -6.31 -13.18 -14.00
CA TYR A 112 -4.87 -12.95 -13.92
C TYR A 112 -4.22 -13.83 -12.86
N VAL A 113 -2.91 -14.05 -13.03
CA VAL A 113 -2.06 -14.68 -12.03
C VAL A 113 -0.79 -13.84 -11.86
N SER A 114 -0.50 -13.45 -10.63
CA SER A 114 0.78 -12.82 -10.30
C SER A 114 1.78 -13.89 -9.86
N ILE A 115 2.78 -14.13 -10.68
CA ILE A 115 3.78 -15.18 -10.51
C ILE A 115 5.09 -14.58 -10.03
N ARG A 116 5.72 -15.22 -9.04
CA ARG A 116 7.04 -14.87 -8.55
C ARG A 116 8.08 -15.81 -9.19
N PRO A 117 9.06 -15.29 -9.95
CA PRO A 117 10.01 -16.13 -10.67
C PRO A 117 10.97 -16.91 -9.77
N ALA A 118 11.28 -16.35 -8.59
CA ALA A 118 12.21 -16.98 -7.66
C ALA A 118 11.74 -16.82 -6.21
N ARG A 119 11.99 -17.84 -5.40
CA ARG A 119 11.59 -17.90 -3.99
C ARG A 119 12.07 -16.70 -3.17
N ASN A 120 13.28 -16.24 -3.42
CA ASN A 120 13.91 -15.13 -2.69
C ASN A 120 13.62 -13.76 -3.31
N SER A 121 12.99 -13.71 -4.48
CA SER A 121 12.67 -12.47 -5.17
C SER A 121 11.37 -11.87 -4.65
N GLY A 122 11.36 -10.59 -4.36
CA GLY A 122 10.14 -9.80 -4.20
C GLY A 122 9.47 -9.47 -5.53
N SER A 123 10.19 -9.59 -6.65
CA SER A 123 9.71 -9.30 -7.99
C SER A 123 8.72 -10.35 -8.46
N CYS A 124 7.78 -9.93 -9.31
CA CYS A 124 6.77 -10.79 -9.90
C CYS A 124 6.38 -10.28 -11.28
N PHE A 125 5.73 -11.12 -12.05
CA PHE A 125 5.10 -10.72 -13.29
C PHE A 125 3.63 -11.14 -13.28
N LEU A 126 2.80 -10.35 -13.94
CA LEU A 126 1.38 -10.59 -14.09
C LEU A 126 1.14 -11.21 -15.46
N VAL A 127 0.40 -12.30 -15.50
CA VAL A 127 -0.01 -12.99 -16.73
C VAL A 127 -1.52 -13.16 -16.75
N ARG A 128 -2.09 -13.41 -17.93
CA ARG A 128 -3.47 -13.92 -18.01
C ARG A 128 -3.51 -15.37 -17.54
N ALA A 129 -4.54 -15.71 -16.77
CA ALA A 129 -4.67 -17.05 -16.19
C ALA A 129 -4.87 -18.14 -17.25
N ASN A 130 -5.50 -17.82 -18.37
CA ASN A 130 -5.77 -18.73 -19.49
C ASN A 130 -4.64 -18.79 -20.53
N ASP A 131 -3.55 -18.04 -20.33
CA ASP A 131 -2.42 -18.03 -21.26
C ASP A 131 -1.44 -19.15 -20.94
N GLN A 132 -1.43 -20.20 -21.77
CA GLN A 132 -0.51 -21.32 -21.62
C GLN A 132 0.97 -20.93 -21.77
N VAL A 133 1.25 -19.90 -22.56
CA VAL A 133 2.61 -19.35 -22.79
C VAL A 133 3.09 -18.52 -21.61
N GLN A 134 2.17 -18.09 -20.74
CA GLN A 134 2.43 -17.19 -19.60
C GLN A 134 3.16 -15.90 -20.00
N LYS A 135 2.76 -15.31 -21.15
CA LYS A 135 3.35 -14.06 -21.60
C LYS A 135 3.10 -12.95 -20.57
N PRO A 136 4.14 -12.30 -20.04
CA PRO A 136 3.98 -11.21 -19.10
C PRO A 136 3.17 -10.05 -19.68
N LEU A 137 2.16 -9.59 -18.97
CA LEU A 137 1.44 -8.33 -19.23
C LEU A 137 2.20 -7.15 -18.63
N CYS A 138 2.73 -7.37 -17.42
CA CYS A 138 3.65 -6.45 -16.77
C CYS A 138 4.60 -7.19 -15.85
N THR A 139 5.76 -6.59 -15.62
CA THR A 139 6.76 -7.07 -14.67
C THR A 139 6.90 -6.07 -13.53
N THR A 140 6.84 -6.54 -12.29
CA THR A 140 7.10 -5.72 -11.11
C THR A 140 8.46 -6.07 -10.54
N THR A 141 9.40 -5.15 -10.58
CA THR A 141 10.67 -5.26 -9.89
C THR A 141 10.53 -4.72 -8.47
N TYR A 142 10.66 -5.60 -7.49
CA TYR A 142 10.47 -5.26 -6.08
C TYR A 142 11.76 -5.52 -5.31
N ARG A 143 12.39 -4.45 -4.85
CA ARG A 143 13.58 -4.50 -3.99
C ARG A 143 13.23 -4.07 -2.58
N PHE A 144 13.65 -4.84 -1.60
CA PHE A 144 13.48 -4.48 -0.20
C PHE A 144 14.53 -3.43 0.21
N GLY A 145 14.12 -2.46 1.03
CA GLY A 145 14.99 -1.48 1.66
C GLY A 145 14.61 -0.02 1.38
N PRO A 146 15.12 0.90 2.19
CA PRO A 146 14.89 2.33 1.99
C PRO A 146 15.51 2.80 0.67
N GLY A 147 14.86 3.75 0.00
CA GLY A 147 15.35 4.31 -1.27
C GLY A 147 15.26 3.36 -2.48
N LYS A 148 14.58 2.22 -2.35
CA LYS A 148 14.38 1.26 -3.44
C LYS A 148 12.89 1.05 -3.71
N PRO A 149 12.21 2.03 -4.34
CA PRO A 149 10.80 1.88 -4.66
C PRO A 149 10.57 0.73 -5.65
N PRO A 150 9.45 0.01 -5.55
CA PRO A 150 9.04 -0.94 -6.58
C PRO A 150 8.84 -0.24 -7.91
N LYS A 151 9.11 -0.94 -9.00
CA LYS A 151 8.93 -0.45 -10.34
C LYS A 151 8.08 -1.44 -11.12
N ILE A 152 7.07 -0.93 -11.80
CA ILE A 152 6.21 -1.68 -12.71
C ILE A 152 6.62 -1.34 -14.14
N ARG A 153 6.86 -2.35 -14.94
CA ARG A 153 7.13 -2.23 -16.36
C ARG A 153 6.02 -2.93 -17.13
N LEU A 154 5.31 -2.19 -17.96
CA LEU A 154 4.31 -2.73 -18.86
C LEU A 154 4.99 -3.33 -20.08
N GLU A 155 4.56 -4.52 -20.53
CA GLU A 155 5.25 -5.21 -21.61
C GLU A 155 4.71 -4.79 -22.99
N ASN A 156 5.61 -4.44 -23.90
CA ASN A 156 5.31 -3.85 -25.23
C ASN A 156 4.42 -4.71 -26.14
N GLY A 157 4.32 -6.00 -25.90
CA GLY A 157 3.51 -6.89 -26.71
C GLY A 157 2.02 -6.87 -26.42
N THR A 158 1.61 -6.17 -25.34
CA THR A 158 0.23 -6.06 -24.90
C THR A 158 -0.43 -4.79 -25.42
N PHE A 159 0.36 -3.74 -25.65
CA PHE A 159 -0.10 -2.42 -26.05
C PHE A 159 0.58 -2.02 -27.37
N GLN A 160 -0.21 -1.74 -28.40
CA GLN A 160 0.33 -1.41 -29.71
C GLN A 160 1.10 -0.08 -29.67
N ASN A 161 2.35 -0.09 -30.17
CA ASN A 161 3.17 1.09 -30.50
C ASN A 161 3.73 1.95 -29.34
N ARG A 162 3.80 1.51 -28.10
CA ARG A 162 4.44 2.30 -27.05
C ARG A 162 5.77 1.68 -26.59
N GLN A 163 6.75 2.53 -26.30
CA GLN A 163 7.96 2.14 -25.58
C GLN A 163 7.56 1.67 -24.19
N SER A 164 8.22 0.62 -23.66
CA SER A 164 7.96 0.12 -22.33
C SER A 164 8.18 1.22 -21.30
N GLU A 165 7.11 1.66 -20.65
CA GLU A 165 7.16 2.63 -19.56
C GLU A 165 7.54 1.92 -18.26
N GLU A 166 8.54 2.46 -17.55
CA GLU A 166 8.89 2.01 -16.21
C GLU A 166 8.28 2.96 -15.18
N ILE A 167 7.27 2.47 -14.47
CA ILE A 167 6.47 3.24 -13.51
C ILE A 167 6.99 2.96 -12.10
N GLU A 168 7.49 3.98 -11.43
CA GLU A 168 7.96 3.89 -10.06
C GLU A 168 6.84 4.07 -9.05
N ILE A 169 6.78 3.20 -8.02
CA ILE A 169 5.85 3.29 -6.90
C ILE A 169 6.54 3.98 -5.72
N SER A 170 6.58 5.30 -5.74
CA SER A 170 7.29 6.11 -4.76
C SER A 170 6.45 6.34 -3.50
N CYS A 171 7.09 6.35 -2.32
CA CYS A 171 6.42 6.75 -1.09
C CYS A 171 6.16 8.26 -1.11
N LYS A 172 4.96 8.71 -0.70
CA LYS A 172 4.59 10.12 -0.65
C LYS A 172 5.38 10.89 0.42
N GLY A 173 5.86 10.20 1.45
CA GLY A 173 6.67 10.77 2.53
C GLY A 173 7.15 9.70 3.50
N VAL A 174 8.09 10.09 4.37
CA VAL A 174 8.76 9.16 5.30
C VAL A 174 7.77 8.49 6.28
N PHE A 175 6.77 9.23 6.74
CA PHE A 175 5.78 8.75 7.72
C PHE A 175 4.46 8.32 7.10
N THR A 176 4.24 8.53 5.80
CA THR A 176 3.00 8.17 5.14
C THR A 176 3.05 6.74 4.60
N ARG A 177 1.92 6.04 4.69
CA ARG A 177 1.76 4.72 4.07
C ARG A 177 1.26 4.81 2.63
N GLY A 178 1.02 6.04 2.14
CA GLY A 178 0.59 6.30 0.79
C GLY A 178 1.74 6.19 -0.20
N VAL A 179 1.42 5.81 -1.43
CA VAL A 179 2.36 5.74 -2.54
C VAL A 179 1.81 6.45 -3.75
N VAL A 180 2.69 7.03 -4.54
CA VAL A 180 2.37 7.76 -5.77
C VAL A 180 3.00 7.06 -6.95
N MET A 181 2.26 6.99 -8.04
CA MET A 181 2.68 6.52 -9.35
C MET A 181 2.42 7.61 -10.37
N ARG A 182 3.39 7.88 -11.22
CA ARG A 182 3.25 8.79 -12.35
C ARG A 182 3.37 8.00 -13.64
N THR A 183 2.36 8.13 -14.48
CA THR A 183 2.24 7.39 -15.74
C THR A 183 1.73 8.33 -16.82
N HIS A 184 1.78 7.91 -18.07
CA HIS A 184 1.16 8.65 -19.17
C HIS A 184 -0.38 8.74 -19.03
N LEU A 185 -1.03 7.80 -18.28
CA LEU A 185 -2.47 7.85 -17.98
C LEU A 185 -2.80 8.88 -16.88
N GLY A 186 -1.79 9.41 -16.19
CA GLY A 186 -1.95 10.37 -15.12
C GLY A 186 -1.11 10.08 -13.88
N THR A 187 -1.39 10.81 -12.83
CA THR A 187 -0.79 10.59 -11.51
C THR A 187 -1.80 9.88 -10.61
N PHE A 188 -1.39 8.76 -10.01
CA PHE A 188 -2.23 7.96 -9.15
C PHE A 188 -1.63 7.84 -7.75
N GLU A 189 -2.49 7.81 -6.74
CA GLU A 189 -2.08 7.66 -5.34
C GLU A 189 -2.85 6.52 -4.68
N TRP A 190 -2.14 5.53 -4.15
CA TRP A 190 -2.69 4.59 -3.19
C TRP A 190 -2.59 5.15 -1.79
N ARG A 191 -3.69 5.20 -1.06
CA ARG A 191 -3.75 5.61 0.35
C ARG A 191 -4.67 4.72 1.17
N TYR A 192 -4.47 4.73 2.48
CA TYR A 192 -5.44 4.16 3.40
C TYR A 192 -6.63 5.12 3.56
N SER A 193 -7.82 4.55 3.66
CA SER A 193 -9.06 5.31 3.84
C SER A 193 -9.12 6.01 5.20
N SER A 194 -9.87 7.09 5.25
CA SER A 194 -10.36 7.69 6.49
C SER A 194 -11.42 6.80 7.16
N ARG A 195 -11.78 7.12 8.41
CA ARG A 195 -12.86 6.42 9.11
C ARG A 195 -14.22 6.62 8.43
N ALA A 196 -14.48 7.81 7.90
CA ALA A 196 -15.71 8.15 7.20
C ALA A 196 -15.86 7.33 5.90
N GLU A 197 -14.81 7.28 5.08
CA GLU A 197 -14.79 6.48 3.85
C GLU A 197 -14.97 5.00 4.12
N ARG A 198 -14.38 4.48 5.21
CA ARG A 198 -14.56 3.09 5.61
C ARG A 198 -16.00 2.78 6.00
N ARG A 199 -16.66 3.68 6.75
CA ARG A 199 -18.10 3.53 7.07
C ARG A 199 -18.97 3.57 5.83
N ALA A 200 -18.69 4.48 4.88
CA ALA A 200 -19.41 4.54 3.61
C ALA A 200 -19.24 3.25 2.80
N ALA A 201 -18.03 2.71 2.73
CA ALA A 201 -17.75 1.43 2.07
C ALA A 201 -18.46 0.26 2.78
N GLN A 202 -18.54 0.27 4.11
CA GLN A 202 -19.27 -0.72 4.89
C GLN A 202 -20.75 -0.76 4.53
N THR A 203 -21.39 0.40 4.37
CA THR A 203 -22.79 0.49 3.92
C THR A 203 -22.96 -0.07 2.51
N SER A 204 -22.01 0.18 1.62
CA SER A 204 -22.04 -0.32 0.24
C SER A 204 -21.81 -1.83 0.13
N VAL A 205 -20.94 -2.39 0.98
CA VAL A 205 -20.58 -3.82 0.98
C VAL A 205 -21.55 -4.66 1.81
N GLY A 206 -22.24 -4.04 2.78
CA GLY A 206 -23.19 -4.72 3.67
C GLY A 206 -22.55 -5.47 4.85
N GLU A 207 -21.22 -5.36 5.03
CA GLU A 207 -20.49 -6.00 6.13
C GLU A 207 -19.36 -5.12 6.67
N GLU A 208 -18.83 -5.44 7.85
CA GLU A 208 -17.74 -4.68 8.48
C GLU A 208 -16.47 -4.70 7.62
N VAL A 209 -16.00 -3.51 7.24
CA VAL A 209 -14.78 -3.33 6.46
C VAL A 209 -13.57 -3.17 7.38
N ASP A 210 -12.71 -4.17 7.39
CA ASP A 210 -11.49 -4.19 8.21
C ASP A 210 -10.41 -3.24 7.69
N CYS A 211 -10.20 -3.26 6.39
CA CYS A 211 -9.20 -2.44 5.72
C CYS A 211 -9.72 -1.98 4.36
N LEU A 212 -9.49 -0.72 4.08
CA LEU A 212 -9.83 -0.10 2.80
C LEU A 212 -8.63 0.70 2.30
N LEU A 213 -8.10 0.31 1.14
CA LEU A 213 -7.15 1.10 0.37
C LEU A 213 -7.91 1.79 -0.76
N ILE A 214 -7.57 3.04 -1.04
CA ILE A 214 -8.18 3.85 -2.09
C ILE A 214 -7.11 4.20 -3.10
N LEU A 215 -7.44 4.05 -4.38
CA LEU A 215 -6.67 4.53 -5.50
C LEU A 215 -7.32 5.80 -6.03
N ASP A 216 -6.66 6.91 -5.83
CA ASP A 216 -7.09 8.21 -6.35
C ASP A 216 -6.26 8.58 -7.58
N GLN A 217 -6.90 9.11 -8.60
CA GLN A 217 -6.28 9.89 -9.66
C GLN A 217 -6.12 11.33 -9.13
N VAL A 218 -4.92 11.86 -9.24
CA VAL A 218 -4.55 13.17 -8.71
C VAL A 218 -4.35 14.14 -9.89
N MET A 219 -5.17 15.14 -9.96
CA MET A 219 -5.13 16.18 -11.01
C MET A 219 -4.75 17.51 -10.38
N LYS A 220 -3.86 18.26 -11.02
CA LYS A 220 -3.56 19.64 -10.66
C LYS A 220 -4.34 20.56 -11.56
N VAL A 221 -5.25 21.31 -10.99
CA VAL A 221 -6.10 22.26 -11.71
C VAL A 221 -5.64 23.68 -11.38
N ALA A 222 -5.41 24.48 -12.41
CA ALA A 222 -5.12 25.91 -12.21
C ALA A 222 -6.42 26.60 -11.78
N VAL A 223 -6.36 27.32 -10.66
CA VAL A 223 -7.45 28.13 -10.14
C VAL A 223 -7.16 29.61 -10.40
N ALA A 224 -8.21 30.43 -10.49
CA ALA A 224 -8.07 31.87 -10.63
C ALA A 224 -7.12 32.45 -9.56
N GLY A 225 -6.19 33.32 -9.99
CA GLY A 225 -5.14 33.84 -9.12
C GLY A 225 -3.82 33.12 -9.14
N GLY A 226 -3.60 32.18 -10.10
CA GLY A 226 -2.32 31.49 -10.30
C GLY A 226 -2.03 30.37 -9.29
N LYS A 227 -2.96 30.06 -8.40
CA LYS A 227 -2.86 28.93 -7.46
C LYS A 227 -3.18 27.63 -8.18
N GLN A 228 -2.48 26.56 -7.82
CA GLN A 228 -2.82 25.21 -8.25
C GLN A 228 -3.58 24.50 -7.13
N GLU A 229 -4.74 23.94 -7.46
CA GLU A 229 -5.52 23.10 -6.57
C GLU A 229 -5.34 21.63 -6.97
N GLU A 230 -5.13 20.77 -5.98
CA GLU A 230 -5.06 19.33 -6.19
C GLU A 230 -6.47 18.75 -6.07
N ARG A 231 -7.02 18.28 -7.17
CA ARG A 231 -8.29 17.54 -7.21
C ARG A 231 -8.02 16.05 -7.25
N ARG A 232 -8.84 15.32 -6.53
CA ARG A 232 -8.75 13.87 -6.40
C ARG A 232 -10.03 13.23 -6.86
N ARG A 233 -9.89 12.27 -7.75
CA ARG A 233 -10.96 11.40 -8.19
C ARG A 233 -10.64 9.97 -7.78
N LYS A 234 -11.57 9.31 -7.10
CA LYS A 234 -11.44 7.91 -6.73
C LYS A 234 -11.65 7.03 -7.95
N VAL A 235 -10.62 6.30 -8.36
CA VAL A 235 -10.64 5.39 -9.51
C VAL A 235 -10.59 3.92 -9.10
N GLY A 236 -10.28 3.64 -7.83
CA GLY A 236 -10.28 2.27 -7.33
C GLY A 236 -10.36 2.20 -5.82
N GLN A 237 -10.76 1.03 -5.35
CA GLN A 237 -10.69 0.68 -3.93
C GLN A 237 -10.43 -0.80 -3.75
N PHE A 238 -9.61 -1.13 -2.77
CA PHE A 238 -9.34 -2.50 -2.36
C PHE A 238 -9.91 -2.72 -0.96
N VAL A 239 -10.93 -3.57 -0.88
CA VAL A 239 -11.74 -3.80 0.32
C VAL A 239 -11.40 -5.15 0.92
N ARG A 240 -11.18 -5.16 2.23
CA ARG A 240 -11.05 -6.39 3.03
C ARG A 240 -12.12 -6.38 4.12
N SER A 241 -12.89 -7.41 4.15
CA SER A 241 -13.93 -7.70 5.14
C SER A 241 -13.88 -9.19 5.48
N ASN A 242 -14.76 -9.67 6.32
CA ASN A 242 -14.77 -11.08 6.68
C ASN A 242 -15.12 -11.96 5.46
N GLY A 243 -16.07 -11.55 4.63
CA GLY A 243 -16.50 -12.30 3.43
C GLY A 243 -15.60 -12.11 2.22
N LEU A 244 -14.87 -10.97 2.14
CA LEU A 244 -14.05 -10.65 0.97
C LEU A 244 -12.56 -11.02 1.12
N ARG A 245 -12.12 -11.42 2.29
CA ARG A 245 -10.75 -11.90 2.50
C ARG A 245 -10.54 -13.28 1.88
N THR A 246 -9.28 -13.60 1.58
CA THR A 246 -8.91 -14.95 1.20
C THR A 246 -9.33 -15.94 2.29
N PRO A 247 -10.04 -17.02 1.95
CA PRO A 247 -10.46 -18.05 2.91
C PRO A 247 -9.26 -18.56 3.76
N GLY A 248 -9.48 -18.74 5.05
CA GLY A 248 -8.43 -19.15 5.99
C GLY A 248 -7.50 -18.03 6.49
N SER A 249 -7.56 -16.80 5.90
CA SER A 249 -6.81 -15.66 6.42
C SER A 249 -7.58 -14.97 7.56
N ARG A 250 -6.82 -14.32 8.48
CA ARG A 250 -7.39 -13.59 9.63
C ARG A 250 -7.32 -12.08 9.39
N LYS A 251 -8.15 -11.31 10.12
CA LYS A 251 -8.14 -9.84 10.10
C LYS A 251 -6.75 -9.23 10.33
N CYS A 252 -5.95 -9.85 11.17
CA CYS A 252 -4.59 -9.40 11.48
C CYS A 252 -3.51 -9.86 10.47
N THR A 253 -3.87 -10.65 9.46
CA THR A 253 -2.91 -11.14 8.44
C THR A 253 -2.50 -9.99 7.50
N ALA A 254 -1.21 -9.72 7.38
CA ALA A 254 -0.69 -8.70 6.48
C ALA A 254 -0.64 -9.20 5.03
N GLY A 255 -1.04 -8.37 4.08
CA GLY A 255 -1.02 -8.71 2.65
C GLY A 255 -1.99 -9.82 2.26
N ASN A 256 -3.05 -10.07 3.06
CA ASN A 256 -4.12 -10.98 2.67
C ASN A 256 -4.93 -10.40 1.51
N GLY A 257 -5.62 -11.27 0.77
CA GLY A 257 -6.46 -10.90 -0.35
C GLY A 257 -7.70 -10.10 0.04
N GLY A 258 -8.46 -9.71 -0.96
CA GLY A 258 -9.65 -8.90 -0.83
C GLY A 258 -10.24 -8.57 -2.19
N ARG A 259 -11.26 -7.72 -2.23
CA ARG A 259 -11.93 -7.30 -3.45
C ARG A 259 -11.38 -5.96 -3.95
N LEU A 260 -10.87 -5.96 -5.16
CA LEU A 260 -10.47 -4.77 -5.90
C LEU A 260 -11.60 -4.33 -6.80
N MET A 261 -12.09 -3.12 -6.60
CA MET A 261 -13.14 -2.50 -7.40
C MET A 261 -12.56 -1.31 -8.15
N LEU A 262 -12.78 -1.23 -9.46
CA LEU A 262 -12.21 -0.21 -10.34
C LEU A 262 -13.31 0.54 -11.07
N ASP A 263 -13.22 1.85 -11.12
CA ASP A 263 -14.01 2.73 -11.96
C ASP A 263 -13.18 3.11 -13.20
N LEU A 264 -13.43 2.42 -14.29
CA LEU A 264 -12.70 2.58 -15.54
C LEU A 264 -13.47 3.41 -16.59
N ARG A 265 -14.49 4.18 -16.18
CA ARG A 265 -15.33 4.97 -17.08
C ARG A 265 -14.56 5.97 -17.91
N GLU A 266 -13.52 6.57 -17.36
CA GLU A 266 -12.67 7.54 -18.09
C GLU A 266 -11.98 6.94 -19.33
N TRP A 267 -11.72 5.63 -19.30
CA TRP A 267 -10.99 4.93 -20.35
C TRP A 267 -11.88 4.05 -21.23
N LEU A 268 -13.24 4.19 -21.16
CA LEU A 268 -14.16 3.31 -21.92
C LEU A 268 -13.96 3.40 -23.42
N ASP A 269 -13.73 4.59 -23.94
CA ASP A 269 -13.55 4.83 -25.38
C ASP A 269 -12.18 4.39 -25.91
N ARG A 270 -11.25 4.09 -25.01
CA ARG A 270 -9.85 3.73 -25.30
C ARG A 270 -9.52 2.36 -24.71
N LYS A 271 -9.84 1.29 -25.47
CA LYS A 271 -9.72 -0.10 -24.97
C LYS A 271 -8.33 -0.45 -24.45
N ASP A 272 -7.28 0.02 -25.14
CA ASP A 272 -5.90 -0.26 -24.74
C ASP A 272 -5.54 0.44 -23.42
N GLU A 273 -5.91 1.71 -23.26
CA GLU A 273 -5.67 2.46 -22.01
C GLU A 273 -6.50 1.91 -20.84
N ARG A 274 -7.72 1.43 -21.12
CA ARG A 274 -8.56 0.77 -20.13
C ARG A 274 -7.89 -0.50 -19.59
N LEU A 275 -7.39 -1.36 -20.49
CA LEU A 275 -6.69 -2.58 -20.11
C LEU A 275 -5.40 -2.25 -19.35
N GLU A 276 -4.67 -1.25 -19.83
CA GLU A 276 -3.44 -0.79 -19.21
C GLU A 276 -3.69 -0.26 -17.79
N MET A 277 -4.73 0.55 -17.59
CA MET A 277 -5.13 1.03 -16.27
C MET A 277 -5.54 -0.12 -15.34
N GLU A 278 -6.26 -1.11 -15.85
CA GLU A 278 -6.65 -2.30 -15.08
C GLU A 278 -5.41 -3.08 -14.63
N ILE A 279 -4.48 -3.37 -15.55
CA ILE A 279 -3.21 -4.07 -15.25
C ILE A 279 -2.37 -3.29 -14.24
N LEU A 280 -2.26 -1.97 -14.41
CA LEU A 280 -1.55 -1.08 -13.50
C LEU A 280 -2.16 -1.11 -12.10
N ALA A 281 -3.50 -1.03 -11.99
CA ALA A 281 -4.21 -1.08 -10.73
C ALA A 281 -3.99 -2.42 -10.01
N VAL A 282 -4.07 -3.54 -10.74
CA VAL A 282 -3.83 -4.89 -10.20
C VAL A 282 -2.39 -5.03 -9.71
N ALA A 283 -1.40 -4.71 -10.56
CA ALA A 283 0.01 -4.86 -10.22
C ALA A 283 0.43 -3.97 -9.04
N SER A 284 -0.07 -2.73 -9.01
CA SER A 284 0.21 -1.81 -7.91
C SER A 284 -0.49 -2.22 -6.61
N CYS A 285 -1.73 -2.76 -6.67
CA CYS A 285 -2.42 -3.34 -5.52
C CYS A 285 -1.63 -4.51 -4.92
N VAL A 286 -1.16 -5.45 -5.75
CA VAL A 286 -0.30 -6.57 -5.30
C VAL A 286 0.99 -6.04 -4.67
N SER A 287 1.57 -4.96 -5.22
CA SER A 287 2.75 -4.31 -4.64
C SER A 287 2.46 -3.70 -3.26
N MET A 288 1.28 -3.09 -3.08
CA MET A 288 0.84 -2.59 -1.76
C MET A 288 0.68 -3.71 -0.74
N MET A 289 0.10 -4.85 -1.14
CA MET A 289 -0.02 -6.04 -0.29
C MET A 289 1.35 -6.57 0.13
N LYS A 290 2.32 -6.61 -0.76
CA LYS A 290 3.71 -6.99 -0.45
C LYS A 290 4.37 -6.02 0.54
N LYS A 291 4.18 -4.71 0.36
CA LYS A 291 4.67 -3.70 1.31
C LYS A 291 4.10 -3.91 2.72
N GLU A 292 2.87 -4.35 2.85
CA GLU A 292 2.28 -4.71 4.16
C GLU A 292 2.99 -5.92 4.79
N VAL A 293 3.25 -6.96 4.00
CA VAL A 293 3.99 -8.16 4.45
C VAL A 293 5.40 -7.80 4.92
N ASP A 294 6.13 -7.01 4.12
CA ASP A 294 7.51 -6.63 4.45
C ASP A 294 7.57 -5.76 5.70
N ARG A 295 6.63 -4.85 5.87
CA ARG A 295 6.52 -4.05 7.10
C ARG A 295 6.26 -4.93 8.31
N ARG A 296 5.39 -5.93 8.18
CA ARG A 296 5.13 -6.90 9.25
C ARG A 296 6.39 -7.67 9.62
N ARG A 297 7.11 -8.19 8.63
CA ARG A 297 8.37 -8.92 8.83
C ARG A 297 9.41 -8.05 9.50
N MET A 298 9.58 -6.82 9.04
CA MET A 298 10.52 -5.88 9.65
C MET A 298 10.21 -5.64 11.13
N HIS A 299 8.94 -5.43 11.48
CA HIS A 299 8.53 -5.26 12.89
C HIS A 299 8.80 -6.51 13.71
N GLN A 300 8.55 -7.70 13.18
CA GLN A 300 8.85 -8.96 13.88
C GLN A 300 10.35 -9.15 14.09
N THR A 301 11.17 -8.88 13.07
CA THR A 301 12.62 -8.95 13.19
C THR A 301 13.15 -7.96 14.24
N MET A 302 12.66 -6.72 14.23
CA MET A 302 13.03 -5.72 15.24
C MET A 302 12.63 -6.14 16.66
N ALA A 303 11.44 -6.73 16.84
CA ALA A 303 10.99 -7.23 18.13
C ALA A 303 11.88 -8.37 18.65
N ILE A 304 12.28 -9.30 17.77
CA ILE A 304 13.17 -10.40 18.13
C ILE A 304 14.56 -9.88 18.49
N MET A 305 15.13 -8.96 17.72
CA MET A 305 16.45 -8.39 17.96
C MET A 305 16.46 -7.50 19.20
N GLY A 306 15.42 -6.70 19.43
CA GLY A 306 15.28 -5.85 20.61
C GLY A 306 15.11 -6.64 21.91
N GLY A 307 14.42 -7.77 21.85
CA GLY A 307 14.28 -8.69 22.99
C GLY A 307 15.59 -9.41 23.37
N ALA A 308 16.48 -9.64 22.39
CA ALA A 308 17.77 -10.27 22.65
C ALA A 308 18.81 -9.35 23.31
N SER A 309 18.65 -8.02 23.23
CA SER A 309 19.55 -7.04 23.83
C SER A 309 19.18 -6.64 25.26
N GLY A 310 18.05 -7.09 25.80
CA GLY A 310 17.55 -6.83 27.15
C GLY A 310 17.79 -7.99 28.11
N GLY A 311 18.92 -8.66 28.07
CA GLY A 311 19.35 -9.61 29.10
C GLY A 311 19.81 -8.90 30.37
N PRO A 312 19.68 -9.54 31.55
CA PRO A 312 19.91 -8.96 32.87
C PRO A 312 21.33 -8.48 33.05
#